data_f098cbb207e38ea37ed9c8bf35282d2a
#
_entry.id   f098cbb207e38ea37ed9c8bf35282d2a
#
_cell.length_a   1.000
_cell.length_b   1.000
_cell.length_c   1.000
_cell.angle_alpha   90.00
_cell.angle_beta   90.00
_cell.angle_gamma   90.00
#
_symmetry.space_group_name_H-M   'P 1'
#
loop_
_entity.id
_entity.type
_entity.pdbx_description
1 polymer ?
#
loop_
_entity_poly.entity_id
_entity_poly.type
_entity_poly.pdbx_seq_one_letter_code
_entity_poly.pdbx_strand_id
1 'polypeptide(L)'
;MESTRGAERARTAAEIRRRELLEAADRVVLRDGPQASMNAIAAEAGITKPILYRHFGDKGGLYRALAKRHTDALLSALRAALDAPAERRARVEATLDTYLAAIEARPQVYRFLMHPADGADSAISAEASLSTEQGFDVGRHSAPLLRRLGEELGQVIAERVDLGPDSELTARIWGHGIVGMMHAAGDWWLGDRPCSRERLVRSLADLLWGRLAEAGDRDVKGGPGF
;
A
#
# COMPACT_ATOMS: atom_id res chain seq x y z
N MET A 1 -31.92 -5.84 27.30
CA MET A 1 -31.16 -4.63 26.91
C MET A 1 -29.76 -4.56 27.54
N GLU A 2 -29.52 -5.13 28.71
CA GLU A 2 -28.22 -5.14 29.40
C GLU A 2 -27.16 -6.01 28.73
N SER A 3 -27.53 -7.17 28.20
CA SER A 3 -26.63 -8.12 27.51
C SER A 3 -26.02 -7.51 26.23
N THR A 4 -26.77 -6.70 25.49
CA THR A 4 -26.31 -6.05 24.24
C THR A 4 -25.27 -4.95 24.54
N ARG A 5 -25.49 -4.17 25.62
CA ARG A 5 -24.51 -3.14 26.06
C ARG A 5 -23.21 -3.76 26.57
N GLY A 6 -23.28 -4.92 27.25
CA GLY A 6 -22.08 -5.65 27.71
C GLY A 6 -21.24 -6.17 26.53
N ALA A 7 -21.88 -6.75 25.53
CA ALA A 7 -21.21 -7.22 24.32
C ALA A 7 -20.59 -6.08 23.50
N GLU A 8 -21.23 -4.93 23.41
CA GLU A 8 -20.73 -3.75 22.70
C GLU A 8 -19.49 -3.15 23.40
N ARG A 9 -19.54 -3.03 24.74
CA ARG A 9 -18.37 -2.60 25.52
C ARG A 9 -17.19 -3.55 25.40
N ALA A 10 -17.42 -4.86 25.39
CA ALA A 10 -16.36 -5.85 25.20
C ALA A 10 -15.73 -5.78 23.79
N ARG A 11 -16.54 -5.56 22.74
CA ARG A 11 -16.04 -5.33 21.37
C ARG A 11 -15.18 -4.08 21.29
N THR A 12 -15.66 -2.96 21.83
CA THR A 12 -14.92 -1.69 21.85
C THR A 12 -13.58 -1.83 22.60
N ALA A 13 -13.56 -2.51 23.74
CA ALA A 13 -12.32 -2.79 24.47
C ALA A 13 -11.35 -3.67 23.69
N ALA A 14 -11.84 -4.69 22.99
CA ALA A 14 -11.03 -5.55 22.14
C ALA A 14 -10.43 -4.79 20.95
N GLU A 15 -11.21 -3.90 20.32
CA GLU A 15 -10.75 -3.03 19.23
C GLU A 15 -9.67 -2.03 19.69
N ILE A 16 -9.88 -1.40 20.86
CA ILE A 16 -8.87 -0.52 21.46
C ILE A 16 -7.58 -1.29 21.71
N ARG A 17 -7.68 -2.47 22.33
CA ARG A 17 -6.50 -3.30 22.61
C ARG A 17 -5.79 -3.73 21.34
N ARG A 18 -6.53 -4.11 20.30
CA ARG A 18 -5.96 -4.47 19.00
C ARG A 18 -5.20 -3.30 18.37
N ARG A 19 -5.73 -2.08 18.49
CA ARG A 19 -5.06 -0.87 18.00
C ARG A 19 -3.76 -0.59 18.75
N GLU A 20 -3.73 -0.69 20.07
CA GLU A 20 -2.53 -0.53 20.90
C GLU A 20 -1.44 -1.54 20.50
N LEU A 21 -1.82 -2.79 20.23
CA LEU A 21 -0.89 -3.83 19.77
C LEU A 21 -0.32 -3.52 18.39
N LEU A 22 -1.13 -2.97 17.48
CA LEU A 22 -0.64 -2.52 16.17
C LEU A 22 0.28 -1.31 16.29
N GLU A 23 0.05 -0.41 17.23
CA GLU A 23 0.94 0.73 17.50
C GLU A 23 2.29 0.26 18.06
N ALA A 24 2.30 -0.73 18.94
CA ALA A 24 3.55 -1.36 19.39
C ALA A 24 4.29 -2.05 18.24
N ALA A 25 3.57 -2.77 17.40
CA ALA A 25 4.15 -3.39 16.19
C ALA A 25 4.72 -2.36 15.23
N ASP A 26 4.04 -1.22 15.02
CA ASP A 26 4.55 -0.11 14.19
C ASP A 26 5.87 0.45 14.73
N ARG A 27 6.00 0.63 16.06
CA ARG A 27 7.26 1.10 16.67
C ARG A 27 8.41 0.13 16.43
N VAL A 28 8.16 -1.17 16.55
CA VAL A 28 9.17 -2.19 16.27
C VAL A 28 9.55 -2.22 14.80
N VAL A 29 8.56 -2.15 13.90
CA VAL A 29 8.82 -2.13 12.45
C VAL A 29 9.58 -0.87 12.02
N LEU A 30 9.27 0.29 12.62
CA LEU A 30 10.01 1.52 12.38
C LEU A 30 11.48 1.43 12.80
N ARG A 31 11.78 0.68 13.88
CA ARG A 31 13.13 0.49 14.39
C ARG A 31 13.88 -0.62 13.65
N ASP A 32 13.26 -1.79 13.50
CA ASP A 32 13.90 -3.04 13.10
C ASP A 32 13.63 -3.39 11.62
N GLY A 33 12.68 -2.70 10.97
CA GLY A 33 12.32 -2.91 9.57
C GLY A 33 11.91 -4.36 9.27
N PRO A 34 12.43 -4.95 8.17
CA PRO A 34 12.15 -6.34 7.80
C PRO A 34 12.53 -7.38 8.86
N GLN A 35 13.43 -7.03 9.80
CA GLN A 35 13.87 -7.90 10.90
C GLN A 35 12.91 -7.88 12.10
N ALA A 36 11.82 -7.11 12.05
CA ALA A 36 10.83 -7.06 13.13
C ALA A 36 10.30 -8.46 13.46
N SER A 37 10.44 -8.86 14.73
CA SER A 37 10.06 -10.19 15.19
C SER A 37 8.84 -10.18 16.10
N MET A 38 8.09 -11.30 16.16
CA MET A 38 6.96 -11.45 17.07
C MET A 38 7.36 -11.31 18.55
N ASN A 39 8.58 -11.73 18.91
CA ASN A 39 9.11 -11.58 20.25
C ASN A 39 9.36 -10.12 20.60
N ALA A 40 9.98 -9.36 19.71
CA ALA A 40 10.22 -7.91 19.91
C ALA A 40 8.90 -7.15 20.03
N ILE A 41 7.90 -7.47 19.20
CA ILE A 41 6.58 -6.84 19.22
C ILE A 41 5.83 -7.17 20.52
N ALA A 42 5.87 -8.42 20.96
CA ALA A 42 5.24 -8.81 22.23
C ALA A 42 5.89 -8.09 23.43
N ALA A 43 7.23 -8.02 23.45
CA ALA A 43 7.98 -7.28 24.47
C ALA A 43 7.64 -5.79 24.47
N GLU A 44 7.61 -5.16 23.28
CA GLU A 44 7.23 -3.74 23.12
C GLU A 44 5.81 -3.44 23.61
N ALA A 45 4.87 -4.39 23.42
CA ALA A 45 3.48 -4.29 23.86
C ALA A 45 3.27 -4.66 25.34
N GLY A 46 4.32 -5.10 26.05
CA GLY A 46 4.24 -5.56 27.43
C GLY A 46 3.40 -6.84 27.61
N ILE A 47 3.37 -7.72 26.62
CA ILE A 47 2.61 -8.98 26.63
C ILE A 47 3.48 -10.17 26.24
N THR A 48 2.93 -11.37 26.37
CA THR A 48 3.59 -12.59 25.88
C THR A 48 3.23 -12.89 24.41
N LYS A 49 4.12 -13.59 23.71
CA LYS A 49 3.90 -14.02 22.31
C LYS A 49 2.57 -14.81 22.14
N PRO A 50 2.14 -15.74 23.01
CA PRO A 50 0.83 -16.36 22.92
C PRO A 50 -0.35 -15.40 22.97
N ILE A 51 -0.27 -14.32 23.75
CA ILE A 51 -1.31 -13.29 23.80
C ILE A 51 -1.37 -12.53 22.48
N LEU A 52 -0.22 -12.21 21.89
CA LEU A 52 -0.15 -11.57 20.56
C LEU A 52 -0.78 -12.45 19.48
N TYR A 53 -0.48 -13.74 19.47
CA TYR A 53 -1.09 -14.71 18.54
C TYR A 53 -2.61 -14.84 18.73
N ARG A 54 -3.11 -14.75 19.95
CA ARG A 54 -4.56 -14.74 20.19
C ARG A 54 -5.28 -13.57 19.54
N HIS A 55 -4.62 -12.42 19.38
CA HIS A 55 -5.19 -11.24 18.71
C HIS A 55 -5.07 -11.26 17.19
N PHE A 56 -4.04 -11.87 16.65
CA PHE A 56 -3.74 -11.81 15.22
C PHE A 56 -3.74 -13.17 14.52
N GLY A 57 -3.86 -14.27 15.27
CA GLY A 57 -3.77 -15.64 14.77
C GLY A 57 -2.32 -16.09 14.62
N ASP A 58 -1.61 -15.54 13.66
CA ASP A 58 -0.24 -15.87 13.31
C ASP A 58 0.59 -14.62 12.93
N LYS A 59 1.85 -14.81 12.55
CA LYS A 59 2.72 -13.75 12.03
C LYS A 59 2.11 -13.10 10.77
N GLY A 60 1.51 -13.91 9.89
CA GLY A 60 0.84 -13.43 8.68
C GLY A 60 -0.39 -12.58 8.99
N GLY A 61 -1.16 -12.91 10.03
CA GLY A 61 -2.30 -12.11 10.49
C GLY A 61 -1.90 -10.74 11.01
N LEU A 62 -0.81 -10.66 11.77
CA LEU A 62 -0.25 -9.37 12.19
C LEU A 62 0.27 -8.57 10.99
N TYR A 63 1.02 -9.23 10.08
CA TYR A 63 1.50 -8.60 8.84
C TYR A 63 0.34 -8.02 8.03
N ARG A 64 -0.72 -8.80 7.78
CA ARG A 64 -1.91 -8.33 7.05
C ARG A 64 -2.59 -7.14 7.74
N ALA A 65 -2.63 -7.12 9.07
CA ALA A 65 -3.23 -6.02 9.82
C ALA A 65 -2.39 -4.73 9.71
N LEU A 66 -1.05 -4.83 9.78
CA LEU A 66 -0.13 -3.71 9.56
C LEU A 66 -0.19 -3.22 8.10
N ALA A 67 -0.13 -4.14 7.15
CA ALA A 67 -0.25 -3.80 5.73
C ALA A 67 -1.55 -3.07 5.42
N LYS A 68 -2.69 -3.56 5.95
CA LYS A 68 -3.98 -2.89 5.80
C LYS A 68 -3.95 -1.47 6.36
N ARG A 69 -3.44 -1.28 7.58
CA ARG A 69 -3.37 0.04 8.24
C ARG A 69 -2.59 1.05 7.40
N HIS A 70 -1.39 0.67 6.94
CA HIS A 70 -0.53 1.56 6.16
C HIS A 70 -1.08 1.82 4.76
N THR A 71 -1.68 0.80 4.14
CA THR A 71 -2.33 0.94 2.83
C THR A 71 -3.54 1.87 2.90
N ASP A 72 -4.41 1.68 3.89
CA ASP A 72 -5.60 2.53 4.05
C ASP A 72 -5.20 4.00 4.27
N ALA A 73 -4.15 4.25 5.07
CA ALA A 73 -3.62 5.60 5.27
C ALA A 73 -3.03 6.21 3.98
N LEU A 74 -2.25 5.42 3.23
CA LEU A 74 -1.69 5.84 1.94
C LEU A 74 -2.79 6.13 0.92
N LEU A 75 -3.76 5.23 0.76
CA LEU A 75 -4.89 5.42 -0.15
C LEU A 75 -5.70 6.68 0.18
N SER A 76 -5.94 6.93 1.47
CA SER A 76 -6.61 8.15 1.92
C SER A 76 -5.84 9.40 1.51
N ALA A 77 -4.51 9.42 1.70
CA ALA A 77 -3.66 10.53 1.31
C ALA A 77 -3.60 10.73 -0.22
N LEU A 78 -3.51 9.63 -0.98
CA LEU A 78 -3.51 9.67 -2.46
C LEU A 78 -4.86 10.19 -3.00
N ARG A 79 -5.99 9.74 -2.44
CA ARG A 79 -7.31 10.27 -2.82
C ARG A 79 -7.41 11.76 -2.52
N ALA A 80 -6.98 12.21 -1.36
CA ALA A 80 -6.96 13.63 -1.02
C ALA A 80 -6.12 14.47 -2.00
N ALA A 81 -4.96 13.96 -2.45
CA ALA A 81 -4.14 14.63 -3.46
C ALA A 81 -4.84 14.67 -4.84
N LEU A 82 -5.53 13.60 -5.22
CA LEU A 82 -6.31 13.55 -6.48
C LEU A 82 -7.55 14.46 -6.45
N ASP A 83 -8.13 14.69 -5.27
CA ASP A 83 -9.33 15.54 -5.09
C ASP A 83 -8.99 17.02 -4.89
N ALA A 84 -7.71 17.36 -4.73
CA ALA A 84 -7.28 18.73 -4.52
C ALA A 84 -7.70 19.65 -5.71
N PRO A 85 -8.16 20.88 -5.44
CA PRO A 85 -8.54 21.86 -6.46
C PRO A 85 -7.28 22.40 -7.14
N ALA A 86 -6.78 21.70 -8.15
CA ALA A 86 -5.58 22.06 -8.91
C ALA A 86 -5.74 21.64 -10.38
N GLU A 87 -4.88 22.19 -11.23
CA GLU A 87 -4.78 21.72 -12.63
C GLU A 87 -4.45 20.23 -12.70
N ARG A 88 -4.87 19.59 -13.78
CA ARG A 88 -4.72 18.13 -13.96
C ARG A 88 -3.27 17.66 -13.76
N ARG A 89 -2.30 18.34 -14.37
CA ARG A 89 -0.87 18.00 -14.23
C ARG A 89 -0.39 18.15 -12.79
N ALA A 90 -0.73 19.24 -12.13
CA ALA A 90 -0.36 19.50 -10.75
C ALA A 90 -0.94 18.43 -9.79
N ARG A 91 -2.15 17.94 -10.06
CA ARG A 91 -2.73 16.81 -9.28
C ARG A 91 -1.96 15.51 -9.46
N VAL A 92 -1.54 15.20 -10.70
CA VAL A 92 -0.70 14.03 -10.96
C VAL A 92 0.62 14.16 -10.19
N GLU A 93 1.31 15.28 -10.31
CA GLU A 93 2.56 15.54 -9.59
C GLU A 93 2.38 15.45 -8.06
N ALA A 94 1.32 16.05 -7.51
CA ALA A 94 1.01 15.97 -6.08
C ALA A 94 0.72 14.53 -5.62
N THR A 95 0.06 13.73 -6.44
CA THR A 95 -0.23 12.32 -6.14
C THR A 95 1.05 11.48 -6.13
N LEU A 96 1.94 11.67 -7.12
CA LEU A 96 3.24 11.01 -7.17
C LEU A 96 4.12 11.43 -5.99
N ASP A 97 4.13 12.74 -5.66
CA ASP A 97 4.88 13.27 -4.51
C ASP A 97 4.36 12.68 -3.19
N THR A 98 3.03 12.58 -3.03
CA THR A 98 2.41 11.98 -1.83
C THR A 98 2.87 10.55 -1.61
N TYR A 99 2.92 9.72 -2.66
CA TYR A 99 3.43 8.36 -2.57
C TYR A 99 4.91 8.33 -2.18
N LEU A 100 5.75 9.09 -2.91
CA LEU A 100 7.20 9.11 -2.68
C LEU A 100 7.55 9.70 -1.30
N ALA A 101 6.84 10.72 -0.85
CA ALA A 101 6.97 11.28 0.48
C ALA A 101 6.61 10.25 1.57
N ALA A 102 5.56 9.46 1.37
CA ALA A 102 5.15 8.43 2.33
C ALA A 102 6.21 7.33 2.49
N ILE A 103 6.80 6.84 1.40
CA ILE A 103 7.86 5.83 1.47
C ILE A 103 9.19 6.42 1.97
N GLU A 104 9.47 7.69 1.68
CA GLU A 104 10.64 8.40 2.19
C GLU A 104 10.57 8.64 3.70
N ALA A 105 9.40 9.02 4.20
CA ALA A 105 9.18 9.27 5.61
C ALA A 105 9.30 8.00 6.48
N ARG A 106 8.98 6.82 5.91
CA ARG A 106 8.95 5.54 6.63
C ARG A 106 9.57 4.40 5.82
N PRO A 107 10.86 4.49 5.47
CA PRO A 107 11.51 3.50 4.59
C PRO A 107 11.55 2.09 5.22
N GLN A 108 11.61 1.99 6.54
CA GLN A 108 11.61 0.69 7.21
C GLN A 108 10.24 0.00 7.13
N VAL A 109 9.15 0.77 7.23
CA VAL A 109 7.78 0.24 7.03
C VAL A 109 7.60 -0.20 5.58
N TYR A 110 8.04 0.62 4.62
CA TYR A 110 8.00 0.26 3.21
C TYR A 110 8.77 -1.05 2.95
N ARG A 111 10.00 -1.16 3.42
CA ARG A 111 10.81 -2.37 3.26
C ARG A 111 10.18 -3.59 3.95
N PHE A 112 9.62 -3.42 5.15
CA PHE A 112 8.91 -4.49 5.84
C PHE A 112 7.71 -5.01 5.04
N LEU A 113 6.97 -4.13 4.37
CA LEU A 113 5.78 -4.48 3.58
C LEU A 113 6.13 -5.07 2.21
N MET A 114 7.18 -4.55 1.57
CA MET A 114 7.56 -4.94 0.19
C MET A 114 8.61 -6.02 0.14
N HIS A 115 9.52 -6.06 1.13
CA HIS A 115 10.66 -6.98 1.19
C HIS A 115 10.72 -7.64 2.58
N PRO A 116 9.69 -8.43 2.96
CA PRO A 116 9.75 -9.13 4.25
C PRO A 116 10.99 -10.02 4.28
N ALA A 117 11.82 -9.88 5.31
CA ALA A 117 12.97 -10.76 5.48
C ALA A 117 12.49 -12.20 5.64
N ASP A 118 13.13 -13.11 4.94
CA ASP A 118 13.04 -14.56 5.19
C ASP A 118 13.69 -14.83 6.55
N GLY A 119 12.98 -14.46 7.61
CA GLY A 119 13.50 -14.58 8.96
C GLY A 119 13.39 -16.01 9.45
N ALA A 120 14.28 -16.38 10.34
CA ALA A 120 14.47 -17.69 11.01
C ALA A 120 13.21 -18.34 11.64
N ASP A 121 12.04 -17.71 11.57
CA ASP A 121 10.72 -18.29 11.90
C ASP A 121 10.04 -18.94 10.68
N SER A 122 10.73 -19.03 9.53
CA SER A 122 10.24 -19.66 8.28
C SER A 122 10.04 -21.18 8.38
N ALA A 123 10.45 -21.80 9.48
CA ALA A 123 10.19 -23.24 9.73
C ALA A 123 8.68 -23.56 9.78
N ILE A 124 7.80 -22.60 10.06
CA ILE A 124 6.33 -22.80 10.05
C ILE A 124 5.75 -22.63 8.64
N SER A 125 6.44 -21.87 7.77
CA SER A 125 6.07 -21.78 6.34
C SER A 125 6.50 -23.00 5.54
N ALA A 126 7.47 -23.77 6.02
CA ALA A 126 7.93 -25.00 5.37
C ALA A 126 6.90 -26.14 5.43
N GLU A 127 6.09 -26.24 6.48
CA GLU A 127 5.02 -27.25 6.55
C GLU A 127 3.84 -26.95 5.63
N ALA A 128 3.59 -25.66 5.30
CA ALA A 128 2.58 -25.28 4.30
C ALA A 128 3.09 -25.35 2.86
N SER A 129 4.40 -25.55 2.65
CA SER A 129 5.05 -25.54 1.33
C SER A 129 5.40 -26.94 0.79
N LEU A 130 4.97 -28.03 1.45
CA LEU A 130 5.19 -29.40 0.97
C LEU A 130 4.35 -29.80 -0.27
N SER A 131 3.70 -28.85 -0.91
CA SER A 131 2.93 -29.11 -2.14
C SER A 131 3.19 -28.03 -3.19
N THR A 132 4.40 -27.86 -3.65
CA THR A 132 4.72 -27.45 -5.03
C THR A 132 6.17 -26.96 -5.10
N GLU A 133 6.97 -27.66 -5.88
CA GLU A 133 8.23 -27.17 -6.41
C GLU A 133 8.00 -25.84 -7.11
N GLN A 134 8.52 -24.74 -6.55
CA GLN A 134 8.91 -23.55 -7.35
C GLN A 134 9.58 -22.51 -6.46
N GLY A 135 10.71 -22.02 -7.00
CA GLY A 135 11.68 -21.13 -6.40
C GLY A 135 11.16 -19.86 -5.76
N PHE A 136 11.97 -19.41 -4.85
CA PHE A 136 12.12 -18.07 -4.28
C PHE A 136 11.09 -17.03 -4.76
N ASP A 137 9.98 -16.86 -4.03
CA ASP A 137 8.92 -15.94 -4.40
C ASP A 137 8.85 -14.75 -3.43
N VAL A 138 9.76 -13.81 -3.63
CA VAL A 138 9.73 -12.47 -2.98
C VAL A 138 8.44 -11.72 -3.31
N GLY A 139 7.75 -12.08 -4.40
CA GLY A 139 6.53 -11.41 -4.88
C GLY A 139 5.25 -11.75 -4.10
N ARG A 140 5.18 -12.85 -3.36
CA ARG A 140 3.91 -13.33 -2.76
C ARG A 140 3.34 -12.44 -1.68
N HIS A 141 4.15 -11.69 -0.93
CA HIS A 141 3.67 -10.87 0.19
C HIS A 141 3.27 -9.46 -0.25
N SER A 142 4.01 -8.85 -1.18
CA SER A 142 3.73 -7.52 -1.72
C SER A 142 2.68 -7.52 -2.84
N ALA A 143 2.56 -8.61 -3.60
CA ALA A 143 1.64 -8.71 -4.72
C ALA A 143 0.16 -8.40 -4.37
N PRO A 144 -0.41 -8.88 -3.24
CA PRO A 144 -1.78 -8.52 -2.86
C PRO A 144 -1.96 -7.04 -2.58
N LEU A 145 -0.92 -6.39 -2.02
CA LEU A 145 -0.93 -4.96 -1.72
C LEU A 145 -0.88 -4.12 -2.99
N LEU A 146 0.09 -4.39 -3.88
CA LEU A 146 0.23 -3.70 -5.15
C LEU A 146 -1.01 -3.91 -6.04
N ARG A 147 -1.57 -5.12 -6.06
CA ARG A 147 -2.82 -5.41 -6.76
C ARG A 147 -3.98 -4.55 -6.25
N ARG A 148 -4.17 -4.47 -4.93
CA ARG A 148 -5.21 -3.63 -4.33
C ARG A 148 -5.03 -2.16 -4.68
N LEU A 149 -3.80 -1.63 -4.59
CA LEU A 149 -3.50 -0.26 -5.01
C LEU A 149 -3.80 -0.02 -6.49
N GLY A 150 -3.48 -0.98 -7.35
CA GLY A 150 -3.77 -0.93 -8.79
C GLY A 150 -5.27 -0.94 -9.09
N GLU A 151 -6.04 -1.79 -8.41
CA GLU A 151 -7.50 -1.84 -8.53
C GLU A 151 -8.15 -0.52 -8.10
N GLU A 152 -7.77 0.02 -6.95
CA GLU A 152 -8.29 1.29 -6.42
C GLU A 152 -7.94 2.48 -7.34
N LEU A 153 -6.69 2.54 -7.83
CA LEU A 153 -6.30 3.58 -8.77
C LEU A 153 -7.03 3.44 -10.11
N GLY A 154 -7.21 2.21 -10.59
CA GLY A 154 -7.99 1.93 -11.80
C GLY A 154 -9.44 2.43 -11.69
N GLN A 155 -10.11 2.22 -10.55
CA GLN A 155 -11.44 2.76 -10.30
C GLN A 155 -11.46 4.28 -10.35
N VAL A 156 -10.51 4.95 -9.67
CA VAL A 156 -10.39 6.42 -9.69
C VAL A 156 -10.18 6.96 -11.10
N ILE A 157 -9.39 6.26 -11.92
CA ILE A 157 -9.16 6.65 -13.33
C ILE A 157 -10.46 6.47 -14.13
N ALA A 158 -11.16 5.36 -13.99
CA ALA A 158 -12.41 5.10 -14.71
C ALA A 158 -13.51 6.14 -14.39
N GLU A 159 -13.56 6.62 -13.16
CA GLU A 159 -14.53 7.64 -12.72
C GLU A 159 -14.24 9.05 -13.28
N ARG A 160 -12.97 9.33 -13.70
CA ARG A 160 -12.52 10.70 -14.00
C ARG A 160 -12.01 10.91 -15.42
N VAL A 161 -11.77 9.83 -16.15
CA VAL A 161 -11.19 9.90 -17.50
C VAL A 161 -11.99 9.00 -18.42
N ASP A 162 -12.57 9.60 -19.46
CA ASP A 162 -13.17 8.81 -20.53
C ASP A 162 -12.06 8.21 -21.43
N LEU A 163 -11.95 6.89 -21.40
CA LEU A 163 -10.96 6.13 -22.15
C LEU A 163 -11.58 5.41 -23.35
N GLY A 164 -12.83 5.73 -23.70
CA GLY A 164 -13.54 5.15 -24.83
C GLY A 164 -14.26 3.83 -24.50
N PRO A 165 -14.56 2.99 -25.52
CA PRO A 165 -15.45 1.82 -25.37
C PRO A 165 -15.03 0.80 -24.32
N ASP A 166 -13.72 0.64 -24.08
CA ASP A 166 -13.15 -0.29 -23.08
C ASP A 166 -12.59 0.46 -21.86
N SER A 167 -13.25 1.58 -21.48
CA SER A 167 -12.79 2.50 -20.45
C SER A 167 -12.44 1.80 -19.13
N GLU A 168 -13.28 0.89 -18.65
CA GLU A 168 -13.07 0.17 -17.39
C GLU A 168 -11.83 -0.75 -17.43
N LEU A 169 -11.68 -1.54 -18.49
CA LEU A 169 -10.50 -2.41 -18.64
C LEU A 169 -9.23 -1.59 -18.80
N THR A 170 -9.26 -0.55 -19.64
CA THR A 170 -8.12 0.34 -19.86
C THR A 170 -7.71 1.05 -18.58
N ALA A 171 -8.65 1.55 -17.80
CA ALA A 171 -8.40 2.19 -16.51
C ALA A 171 -7.74 1.22 -15.51
N ARG A 172 -8.18 -0.04 -15.46
CA ARG A 172 -7.58 -1.08 -14.61
C ARG A 172 -6.14 -1.38 -15.06
N ILE A 173 -5.89 -1.51 -16.36
CA ILE A 173 -4.53 -1.71 -16.90
C ILE A 173 -3.64 -0.52 -16.51
N TRP A 174 -4.12 0.71 -16.64
CA TRP A 174 -3.37 1.90 -16.26
C TRP A 174 -3.11 1.96 -14.76
N GLY A 175 -4.10 1.65 -13.93
CA GLY A 175 -3.94 1.59 -12.48
C GLY A 175 -2.82 0.64 -12.05
N HIS A 176 -2.82 -0.58 -12.56
CA HIS A 176 -1.75 -1.55 -12.29
C HIS A 176 -0.40 -1.13 -12.86
N GLY A 177 -0.37 -0.58 -14.08
CA GLY A 177 0.87 -0.10 -14.71
C GLY A 177 1.51 1.05 -13.94
N ILE A 178 0.71 2.03 -13.52
CA ILE A 178 1.19 3.18 -12.73
C ILE A 178 1.71 2.72 -11.37
N VAL A 179 0.97 1.86 -10.67
CA VAL A 179 1.41 1.33 -9.36
C VAL A 179 2.70 0.53 -9.49
N GLY A 180 2.82 -0.32 -10.52
CA GLY A 180 4.05 -1.06 -10.79
C GLY A 180 5.24 -0.16 -11.07
N MET A 181 5.05 0.86 -11.92
CA MET A 181 6.07 1.87 -12.23
C MET A 181 6.50 2.63 -10.97
N MET A 182 5.55 3.09 -10.17
CA MET A 182 5.82 3.84 -8.93
C MET A 182 6.55 2.98 -7.90
N HIS A 183 6.16 1.71 -7.78
CA HIS A 183 6.85 0.78 -6.89
C HIS A 183 8.30 0.58 -7.32
N ALA A 184 8.55 0.24 -8.59
CA ALA A 184 9.90 0.00 -9.11
C ALA A 184 10.79 1.25 -9.02
N ALA A 185 10.26 2.42 -9.41
CA ALA A 185 10.99 3.68 -9.34
C ALA A 185 11.27 4.11 -7.89
N GLY A 186 10.29 3.93 -7.00
CA GLY A 186 10.41 4.26 -5.58
C GLY A 186 11.43 3.37 -4.86
N ASP A 187 11.42 2.08 -5.16
CA ASP A 187 12.34 1.11 -4.58
C ASP A 187 13.80 1.41 -4.96
N TRP A 188 14.05 1.56 -6.27
CA TRP A 188 15.36 2.00 -6.78
C TRP A 188 15.80 3.33 -6.16
N TRP A 189 14.91 4.33 -6.15
CA TRP A 189 15.25 5.64 -5.61
C TRP A 189 15.55 5.61 -4.11
N LEU A 190 14.82 4.83 -3.31
CA LEU A 190 15.09 4.66 -1.88
C LEU A 190 16.41 3.96 -1.60
N GLY A 191 16.85 3.07 -2.51
CA GLY A 191 18.16 2.39 -2.41
C GLY A 191 19.32 3.30 -2.72
N ASP A 192 19.31 3.93 -3.87
CA ASP A 192 20.48 4.62 -4.47
C ASP A 192 20.49 6.14 -4.22
N ARG A 193 19.32 6.75 -3.97
CA ARG A 193 19.16 8.22 -3.81
C ARG A 193 19.87 9.05 -4.90
N PRO A 194 19.69 8.74 -6.19
CA PRO A 194 20.44 9.36 -7.28
C PRO A 194 20.04 10.80 -7.58
N CYS A 195 18.85 11.21 -7.12
CA CYS A 195 18.32 12.55 -7.33
C CYS A 195 17.34 12.95 -6.21
N SER A 196 16.93 14.23 -6.19
CA SER A 196 15.91 14.71 -5.26
C SER A 196 14.52 14.12 -5.59
N ARG A 197 13.61 14.08 -4.60
CA ARG A 197 12.24 13.63 -4.76
C ARG A 197 11.50 14.44 -5.83
N GLU A 198 11.67 15.76 -5.83
CA GLU A 198 11.04 16.66 -6.77
C GLU A 198 11.46 16.40 -8.23
N ARG A 199 12.74 16.02 -8.44
CA ARG A 199 13.23 15.63 -9.76
C ARG A 199 12.61 14.32 -10.21
N LEU A 200 12.53 13.34 -9.32
CA LEU A 200 11.89 12.05 -9.61
C LEU A 200 10.41 12.24 -9.95
N VAL A 201 9.67 13.01 -9.14
CA VAL A 201 8.25 13.34 -9.38
C VAL A 201 8.06 13.93 -10.76
N ARG A 202 8.82 14.96 -11.14
CA ARG A 202 8.72 15.59 -12.45
C ARG A 202 8.98 14.61 -13.59
N SER A 203 10.02 13.79 -13.47
CA SER A 203 10.37 12.81 -14.51
C SER A 203 9.29 11.75 -14.69
N LEU A 204 8.69 11.27 -13.61
CA LEU A 204 7.58 10.31 -13.66
C LEU A 204 6.28 10.96 -14.16
N ALA A 205 6.01 12.20 -13.77
CA ALA A 205 4.87 12.96 -14.29
C ALA A 205 4.99 13.20 -15.80
N ASP A 206 6.17 13.55 -16.31
CA ASP A 206 6.41 13.71 -17.75
C ASP A 206 6.16 12.41 -18.52
N LEU A 207 6.59 11.27 -17.96
CA LEU A 207 6.35 9.96 -18.56
C LEU A 207 4.86 9.61 -18.65
N LEU A 208 4.09 9.94 -17.61
CA LEU A 208 2.65 9.68 -17.56
C LEU A 208 1.86 10.70 -18.39
N TRP A 209 2.32 11.97 -18.43
CA TRP A 209 1.55 13.07 -19.03
C TRP A 209 1.35 12.90 -20.53
N GLY A 210 2.31 12.38 -21.26
CA GLY A 210 2.19 12.12 -22.69
C GLY A 210 0.97 11.27 -23.05
N ARG A 211 0.62 10.30 -22.21
CA ARG A 211 -0.54 9.41 -22.40
C ARG A 211 -1.85 9.98 -21.86
N LEU A 212 -1.79 10.65 -20.71
CA LEU A 212 -2.98 11.26 -20.08
C LEU A 212 -3.50 12.47 -20.84
N ALA A 213 -2.62 13.26 -21.44
CA ALA A 213 -3.01 14.40 -22.29
C ALA A 213 -3.73 13.94 -23.56
N GLU A 214 -3.26 12.90 -24.24
CA GLU A 214 -3.88 12.34 -25.43
C GLU A 214 -5.28 11.76 -25.17
N ALA A 215 -5.55 11.22 -23.98
CA ALA A 215 -6.86 10.72 -23.59
C ALA A 215 -7.88 11.84 -23.34
N GLY A 216 -7.42 12.95 -22.73
CA GLY A 216 -8.30 14.08 -22.43
C GLY A 216 -8.61 15.00 -23.62
N ASP A 217 -7.81 14.95 -24.69
CA ASP A 217 -8.01 15.78 -25.90
C ASP A 217 -9.05 15.17 -26.86
N ARG A 218 -9.41 13.90 -26.67
CA ARG A 218 -10.49 13.24 -27.45
C ARG A 218 -11.88 13.77 -27.09
N ASP A 219 -12.09 14.24 -25.87
CA ASP A 219 -13.36 14.85 -25.42
C ASP A 219 -13.65 16.20 -26.07
N VAL A 220 -12.63 16.92 -26.55
CA VAL A 220 -12.81 18.25 -27.15
C VAL A 220 -13.15 18.16 -28.64
N LYS A 221 -12.86 17.04 -29.31
CA LYS A 221 -13.09 16.87 -30.77
C LYS A 221 -14.37 16.14 -31.14
N GLY A 222 -15.16 15.66 -30.17
CA GLY A 222 -16.44 14.97 -30.38
C GLY A 222 -17.67 15.86 -30.33
N GLY A 223 -17.57 17.17 -30.56
CA GLY A 223 -18.72 18.04 -30.75
C GLY A 223 -19.43 17.69 -32.06
N PRO A 224 -20.76 17.59 -32.09
CA PRO A 224 -21.50 17.22 -33.29
C PRO A 224 -21.30 18.28 -34.37
N GLY A 225 -20.59 17.89 -35.43
CA GLY A 225 -20.60 18.64 -36.68
C GLY A 225 -22.02 18.62 -37.27
N PHE A 226 -22.56 19.77 -37.52
CA PHE A 226 -23.80 20.00 -38.23
C PHE A 226 -23.81 19.38 -39.61
#